data_b4dde1e949216af6fc5636f2e5912dff
#
_entry.id   b4dde1e949216af6fc5636f2e5912dff
#
_cell.length_a   1.000
_cell.length_b   1.000
_cell.length_c   1.000
_cell.angle_alpha   90.00
_cell.angle_beta   90.00
_cell.angle_gamma   90.00
#
_symmetry.space_group_name_H-M   'P 1'
#
loop_
_entity.id
_entity.type
_entity.pdbx_description
1 polymer ?
#
loop_
_entity_poly.entity_id
_entity_poly.type
_entity_poly.pdbx_seq_one_letter_code
_entity_poly.pdbx_strand_id
1 'polypeptide(L)'
;MRLFRLPGVCMDSEYCCQQDGMVGLGPLLVVDPGGATTDVHSVGDGAPSLAGVIPQGLPEPRVKRTVEGDLGMRHNAATIVETVGLEAIAAAAGLGTARVSALLEAIARDVERLPADADELALDQALVCAAVRQAVTRHCGTVATVYTAVGP
;
A
#
# COMPACT_ATOMS: atom_id res chain seq x y z
N MET A 1 -2.98 8.81 16.25
CA MET A 1 -3.70 8.83 14.96
C MET A 1 -5.14 8.40 15.20
N ARG A 2 -6.13 9.26 14.98
CA ARG A 2 -7.54 8.90 15.12
C ARG A 2 -7.97 8.28 13.81
N LEU A 3 -8.22 6.97 13.80
CA LEU A 3 -8.97 6.34 12.72
C LEU A 3 -10.26 7.13 12.51
N PHE A 4 -10.41 7.71 11.33
CA PHE A 4 -11.70 8.18 10.86
C PHE A 4 -12.54 6.92 10.65
N ARG A 5 -13.34 6.59 11.65
CA ARG A 5 -14.43 5.65 11.47
C ARG A 5 -15.44 6.35 10.56
N LEU A 6 -15.37 6.04 9.28
CA LEU A 6 -16.50 6.35 8.41
C LEU A 6 -17.70 5.59 8.99
N PRO A 7 -18.82 6.25 9.29
CA PRO A 7 -20.02 5.57 9.77
C PRO A 7 -20.39 4.51 8.71
N GLY A 8 -20.43 3.24 9.11
CA GLY A 8 -20.79 2.12 8.23
C GLY A 8 -19.64 1.26 7.69
N VAL A 9 -18.37 1.60 7.94
CA VAL A 9 -17.24 0.70 7.62
C VAL A 9 -16.89 -0.11 8.85
N CYS A 10 -17.41 -1.32 8.94
CA CYS A 10 -17.00 -2.31 9.92
C CYS A 10 -15.88 -3.14 9.29
N MET A 11 -14.70 -3.14 9.91
CA MET A 11 -13.54 -3.94 9.47
C MET A 11 -13.60 -5.38 10.00
N ASP A 12 -14.62 -5.74 10.76
CA ASP A 12 -14.84 -7.11 11.25
C ASP A 12 -15.71 -7.90 10.29
N SER A 13 -15.17 -8.97 9.81
CA SER A 13 -15.44 -9.68 8.57
C SER A 13 -16.82 -10.29 8.36
N GLU A 14 -17.65 -10.47 9.36
CA GLU A 14 -18.96 -11.10 9.20
C GLU A 14 -20.13 -10.11 9.28
N TYR A 15 -19.91 -8.91 9.79
CA TYR A 15 -20.97 -7.94 10.08
C TYR A 15 -21.11 -6.82 9.05
N CYS A 16 -20.17 -6.70 8.11
CA CYS A 16 -20.16 -5.59 7.15
C CYS A 16 -21.21 -5.72 6.03
N CYS A 17 -21.84 -6.87 5.87
CA CYS A 17 -22.68 -7.15 4.71
C CYS A 17 -24.15 -7.43 5.00
N GLN A 18 -24.60 -7.62 6.24
CA GLN A 18 -25.96 -8.13 6.52
C GLN A 18 -26.56 -7.73 7.88
N GLN A 19 -26.43 -6.52 8.37
CA GLN A 19 -27.31 -6.08 9.46
C GLN A 19 -28.26 -4.97 8.97
N ASP A 20 -29.55 -5.24 9.09
CA ASP A 20 -30.67 -4.29 9.12
C ASP A 20 -30.87 -3.44 7.87
N GLY A 21 -30.87 -4.06 6.68
CA GLY A 21 -31.26 -3.35 5.45
C GLY A 21 -30.24 -2.32 4.96
N MET A 22 -29.03 -2.28 5.54
CA MET A 22 -27.93 -1.46 5.03
C MET A 22 -27.27 -2.15 3.83
N VAL A 23 -27.24 -1.46 2.71
CA VAL A 23 -26.47 -1.88 1.53
C VAL A 23 -24.99 -1.76 1.90
N GLY A 24 -24.26 -2.88 1.93
CA GLY A 24 -22.80 -2.86 2.15
C GLY A 24 -22.09 -2.13 1.01
N LEU A 25 -20.86 -1.66 1.25
CA LEU A 25 -20.05 -0.95 0.25
C LEU A 25 -19.59 -1.85 -0.92
N GLY A 26 -19.85 -3.17 -0.83
CA GLY A 26 -19.34 -4.13 -1.81
C GLY A 26 -17.83 -4.39 -1.66
N PRO A 27 -17.15 -4.84 -2.72
CA PRO A 27 -15.71 -5.03 -2.70
C PRO A 27 -14.98 -3.73 -2.34
N LEU A 28 -14.01 -3.82 -1.43
CA LEU A 28 -13.32 -2.67 -0.86
C LEU A 28 -11.83 -2.94 -0.73
N LEU A 29 -11.02 -1.91 -0.99
CA LEU A 29 -9.60 -1.87 -0.68
C LEU A 29 -9.33 -0.62 0.16
N VAL A 30 -8.69 -0.80 1.31
CA VAL A 30 -8.24 0.28 2.19
C VAL A 30 -6.74 0.15 2.39
N VAL A 31 -6.02 1.24 2.22
CA VAL A 31 -4.58 1.30 2.45
C VAL A 31 -4.30 2.33 3.52
N ASP A 32 -3.54 1.94 4.55
CA ASP A 32 -3.13 2.79 5.66
C ASP A 32 -1.60 2.90 5.70
N PRO A 33 -1.02 3.88 5.01
CA PRO A 33 0.41 4.15 5.07
C PRO A 33 0.75 4.86 6.37
N GLY A 34 1.52 4.18 7.24
CA GLY A 34 1.97 4.69 8.52
C GLY A 34 3.44 5.09 8.55
N GLY A 35 3.90 5.55 9.71
CA GLY A 35 5.31 5.90 9.92
C GLY A 35 6.24 4.69 9.95
N ALA A 36 5.77 3.55 10.44
CA ALA A 36 6.55 2.32 10.59
C ALA A 36 6.16 1.22 9.59
N THR A 37 4.90 1.13 9.19
CA THR A 37 4.34 0.10 8.32
C THR A 37 3.35 0.71 7.33
N THR A 38 3.06 -0.02 6.26
CA THR A 38 1.89 0.24 5.41
C THR A 38 0.98 -0.98 5.45
N ASP A 39 -0.26 -0.77 5.86
CA ASP A 39 -1.26 -1.83 5.93
C ASP A 39 -2.21 -1.78 4.73
N VAL A 40 -2.56 -2.95 4.20
CA VAL A 40 -3.55 -3.09 3.14
C VAL A 40 -4.64 -4.05 3.60
N HIS A 41 -5.87 -3.60 3.52
CA HIS A 41 -7.05 -4.39 3.83
C HIS A 41 -7.93 -4.51 2.59
N SER A 42 -8.37 -5.70 2.27
CA SER A 42 -9.33 -5.91 1.18
C SER A 42 -10.51 -6.77 1.62
N VAL A 43 -11.65 -6.49 1.02
CA VAL A 43 -12.86 -7.31 1.09
C VAL A 43 -13.27 -7.60 -0.34
N GLY A 44 -13.35 -8.88 -0.71
CA GLY A 44 -13.70 -9.30 -2.06
C GLY A 44 -14.18 -10.75 -2.07
N ASP A 45 -14.49 -11.27 -3.25
CA ASP A 45 -14.89 -12.66 -3.44
C ASP A 45 -13.71 -13.65 -3.51
N GLY A 46 -12.47 -13.14 -3.49
CA GLY A 46 -11.26 -13.95 -3.57
C GLY A 46 -10.99 -14.56 -4.95
N ALA A 47 -11.78 -14.20 -5.95
CA ALA A 47 -11.61 -14.68 -7.31
C ALA A 47 -10.68 -13.77 -8.13
N PRO A 48 -9.88 -14.33 -9.05
CA PRO A 48 -9.11 -13.52 -9.98
C PRO A 48 -10.02 -12.63 -10.83
N SER A 49 -9.67 -11.35 -10.96
CA SER A 49 -10.43 -10.40 -11.80
C SER A 49 -10.17 -10.58 -13.31
N LEU A 50 -9.11 -11.30 -13.67
CA LEU A 50 -8.74 -11.58 -15.06
C LEU A 50 -9.24 -12.95 -15.47
N ALA A 51 -9.90 -13.03 -16.66
CA ALA A 51 -10.33 -14.29 -17.23
C ALA A 51 -9.12 -15.16 -17.60
N GLY A 52 -9.25 -16.47 -17.38
CA GLY A 52 -8.19 -17.45 -17.72
C GLY A 52 -7.05 -17.56 -16.71
N VAL A 53 -7.10 -16.80 -15.60
CA VAL A 53 -6.15 -16.96 -14.51
C VAL A 53 -6.51 -18.18 -13.66
N ILE A 54 -5.54 -19.06 -13.47
CA ILE A 54 -5.66 -20.20 -12.56
C ILE A 54 -4.97 -19.83 -11.25
N PRO A 55 -5.71 -19.74 -10.13
CA PRO A 55 -5.11 -19.47 -8.83
C PRO A 55 -4.09 -20.55 -8.45
N GLN A 56 -2.93 -20.11 -7.97
CA GLN A 56 -1.91 -20.98 -7.41
C GLN A 56 -1.84 -20.77 -5.90
N GLY A 57 -1.75 -21.86 -5.14
CA GLY A 57 -1.69 -21.81 -3.69
C GLY A 57 -3.05 -22.00 -3.01
N LEU A 58 -3.18 -21.45 -1.80
CA LEU A 58 -4.42 -21.50 -1.03
C LEU A 58 -5.45 -20.49 -1.59
N PRO A 59 -6.75 -20.80 -1.48
CA PRO A 59 -7.79 -19.84 -1.85
C PRO A 59 -7.62 -18.52 -1.08
N GLU A 60 -7.75 -17.40 -1.79
CA GLU A 60 -7.72 -16.09 -1.16
C GLU A 60 -8.93 -15.92 -0.23
N PRO A 61 -8.72 -15.44 1.01
CA PRO A 61 -9.82 -15.20 1.92
C PRO A 61 -10.66 -14.02 1.45
N ARG A 62 -11.97 -14.04 1.75
CA ARG A 62 -12.88 -12.93 1.46
C ARG A 62 -12.42 -11.61 2.08
N VAL A 63 -11.85 -11.68 3.28
CA VAL A 63 -11.25 -10.54 3.98
C VAL A 63 -9.78 -10.84 4.15
N LYS A 64 -8.95 -9.97 3.63
CA LYS A 64 -7.49 -10.11 3.65
C LYS A 64 -6.84 -8.86 4.22
N ARG A 65 -5.83 -9.05 5.05
CA ARG A 65 -4.95 -7.99 5.52
C ARG A 65 -3.51 -8.39 5.27
N THR A 66 -2.71 -7.46 4.74
CA THR A 66 -1.25 -7.56 4.72
C THR A 66 -0.65 -6.35 5.42
N VAL A 67 0.48 -6.56 6.07
CA VAL A 67 1.25 -5.53 6.77
C VAL A 67 2.64 -5.52 6.18
N GLU A 68 2.98 -4.42 5.50
CA GLU A 68 4.28 -4.23 4.90
C GLU A 68 5.19 -3.50 5.91
N GLY A 69 5.97 -4.27 6.67
CA GLY A 69 6.82 -3.76 7.72
C GLY A 69 8.02 -2.95 7.23
N ASP A 70 8.35 -3.05 5.95
CA ASP A 70 9.45 -2.34 5.29
C ASP A 70 9.00 -1.08 4.53
N LEU A 71 7.71 -0.75 4.54
CA LEU A 71 7.14 0.37 3.81
C LEU A 71 6.59 1.49 4.74
N GLY A 72 7.28 1.74 5.85
CA GLY A 72 6.96 2.85 6.75
C GLY A 72 7.60 4.15 6.30
N MET A 73 6.80 5.23 6.21
CA MET A 73 7.22 6.53 5.66
C MET A 73 8.25 7.29 6.51
N ARG A 74 8.49 6.86 7.75
CA ARG A 74 9.47 7.47 8.67
C ARG A 74 10.59 6.51 9.01
N HIS A 75 10.26 5.39 9.64
CA HIS A 75 11.25 4.41 10.08
C HIS A 75 11.90 3.66 8.92
N ASN A 76 11.21 3.52 7.80
CA ASN A 76 11.66 2.76 6.63
C ASN A 76 11.69 3.60 5.34
N ALA A 77 11.76 4.92 5.43
CA ALA A 77 11.80 5.82 4.27
C ALA A 77 12.97 5.46 3.31
N ALA A 78 14.13 5.12 3.86
CA ALA A 78 15.28 4.67 3.07
C ALA A 78 14.98 3.38 2.31
N THR A 79 14.33 2.39 2.94
CA THR A 79 13.96 1.12 2.32
C THR A 79 12.96 1.30 1.18
N ILE A 80 12.02 2.25 1.31
CA ILE A 80 11.11 2.62 0.20
C ILE A 80 11.93 3.13 -0.99
N VAL A 81 12.90 4.02 -0.72
CA VAL A 81 13.77 4.58 -1.76
C VAL A 81 14.66 3.52 -2.39
N GLU A 82 15.23 2.60 -1.61
CA GLU A 82 16.00 1.46 -2.12
C GLU A 82 15.16 0.56 -3.04
N THR A 83 13.88 0.34 -2.68
CA THR A 83 12.97 -0.51 -3.45
C THR A 83 12.55 0.12 -4.78
N VAL A 84 12.31 1.43 -4.80
CA VAL A 84 11.74 2.16 -5.96
C VAL A 84 12.81 2.84 -6.79
N GLY A 85 13.92 3.21 -6.18
CA GLY A 85 15.02 3.96 -6.77
C GLY A 85 14.98 5.46 -6.42
N LEU A 86 16.14 6.01 -6.08
CA LEU A 86 16.31 7.40 -5.68
C LEU A 86 15.85 8.38 -6.78
N GLU A 87 16.21 8.08 -8.03
CA GLU A 87 15.84 8.90 -9.18
C GLU A 87 14.33 8.94 -9.41
N ALA A 88 13.64 7.81 -9.19
CA ALA A 88 12.20 7.73 -9.34
C ALA A 88 11.47 8.52 -8.25
N ILE A 89 11.93 8.48 -7.01
CA ILE A 89 11.38 9.28 -5.90
C ILE A 89 11.67 10.77 -6.13
N ALA A 90 12.89 11.12 -6.56
CA ALA A 90 13.27 12.50 -6.86
C ALA A 90 12.41 13.09 -7.98
N ALA A 91 12.19 12.33 -9.06
CA ALA A 91 11.32 12.73 -10.15
C ALA A 91 9.85 12.89 -9.70
N ALA A 92 9.35 11.98 -8.86
CA ALA A 92 7.99 12.05 -8.32
C ALA A 92 7.79 13.26 -7.39
N ALA A 93 8.82 13.61 -6.60
CA ALA A 93 8.81 14.79 -5.73
C ALA A 93 9.09 16.11 -6.48
N GLY A 94 9.56 16.06 -7.74
CA GLY A 94 10.02 17.25 -8.46
C GLY A 94 11.30 17.85 -7.87
N LEU A 95 12.12 17.05 -7.22
CA LEU A 95 13.35 17.46 -6.52
C LEU A 95 14.59 16.85 -7.16
N GLY A 96 15.76 17.45 -6.90
CA GLY A 96 17.04 16.82 -7.22
C GLY A 96 17.39 15.69 -6.24
N THR A 97 18.10 14.65 -6.72
CA THR A 97 18.51 13.50 -5.90
C THR A 97 19.31 13.89 -4.65
N ALA A 98 20.21 14.87 -4.76
CA ALA A 98 20.97 15.38 -3.60
C ALA A 98 20.05 16.00 -2.53
N ARG A 99 18.99 16.70 -2.93
CA ARG A 99 18.00 17.27 -2.01
C ARG A 99 17.20 16.17 -1.32
N VAL A 100 16.74 15.17 -2.08
CA VAL A 100 16.05 14.00 -1.53
C VAL A 100 16.91 13.28 -0.51
N SER A 101 18.19 13.01 -0.82
CA SER A 101 19.11 12.37 0.12
C SER A 101 19.26 13.16 1.42
N ALA A 102 19.44 14.48 1.35
CA ALA A 102 19.54 15.33 2.53
C ALA A 102 18.25 15.31 3.39
N LEU A 103 17.09 15.27 2.77
CA LEU A 103 15.81 15.17 3.46
C LEU A 103 15.61 13.78 4.10
N LEU A 104 16.01 12.70 3.44
CA LEU A 104 15.99 11.35 4.01
C LEU A 104 16.89 11.25 5.25
N GLU A 105 18.08 11.87 5.22
CA GLU A 105 18.94 11.96 6.40
C GLU A 105 18.31 12.76 7.55
N ALA A 106 17.54 13.79 7.23
CA ALA A 106 16.79 14.56 8.24
C ALA A 106 15.67 13.71 8.88
N ILE A 107 14.92 12.95 8.07
CA ILE A 107 13.90 12.00 8.55
C ILE A 107 14.54 10.92 9.43
N ALA A 108 15.67 10.35 9.02
CA ALA A 108 16.36 9.31 9.78
C ALA A 108 16.88 9.80 11.15
N ARG A 109 17.24 11.09 11.26
CA ARG A 109 17.67 11.71 12.53
C ARG A 109 16.50 12.03 13.47
N ASP A 110 15.34 12.31 12.92
CA ASP A 110 14.12 12.65 13.66
C ASP A 110 12.89 12.09 12.93
N VAL A 111 12.50 10.88 13.32
CA VAL A 111 11.36 10.15 12.74
C VAL A 111 9.99 10.77 13.09
N GLU A 112 9.94 11.61 14.12
CA GLU A 112 8.72 12.35 14.51
C GLU A 112 8.57 13.67 13.73
N ARG A 113 9.56 14.01 12.92
CA ARG A 113 9.55 15.23 12.12
C ARG A 113 8.35 15.26 11.18
N LEU A 114 7.62 16.37 11.22
CA LEU A 114 6.59 16.70 10.24
C LEU A 114 7.17 17.61 9.15
N PRO A 115 6.65 17.55 7.92
CA PRO A 115 7.10 18.42 6.84
C PRO A 115 6.87 19.90 7.20
N ALA A 116 7.93 20.71 7.11
CA ALA A 116 7.92 22.13 7.45
C ALA A 116 7.95 23.03 6.21
N ASP A 117 8.34 22.50 5.05
CA ASP A 117 8.40 23.25 3.81
C ASP A 117 7.82 22.46 2.62
N ALA A 118 7.78 23.08 1.45
CA ALA A 118 7.22 22.49 0.23
C ALA A 118 8.01 21.27 -0.26
N ASP A 119 9.33 21.28 -0.12
CA ASP A 119 10.19 20.18 -0.54
C ASP A 119 9.95 18.95 0.33
N GLU A 120 9.85 19.14 1.66
CA GLU A 120 9.57 18.07 2.62
C GLU A 120 8.19 17.47 2.37
N LEU A 121 7.18 18.31 2.09
CA LEU A 121 5.83 17.84 1.75
C LEU A 121 5.82 17.08 0.43
N ALA A 122 6.57 17.55 -0.59
CA ALA A 122 6.67 16.87 -1.87
C ALA A 122 7.34 15.49 -1.73
N LEU A 123 8.39 15.39 -0.90
CA LEU A 123 9.01 14.11 -0.58
C LEU A 123 8.03 13.18 0.14
N ASP A 124 7.30 13.65 1.14
CA ASP A 124 6.30 12.85 1.86
C ASP A 124 5.23 12.31 0.90
N GLN A 125 4.75 13.13 -0.04
CA GLN A 125 3.79 12.70 -1.06
C GLN A 125 4.38 11.63 -1.99
N ALA A 126 5.64 11.78 -2.40
CA ALA A 126 6.32 10.78 -3.22
C ALA A 126 6.51 9.45 -2.47
N LEU A 127 6.92 9.51 -1.21
CA LEU A 127 7.09 8.32 -0.36
C LEU A 127 5.76 7.59 -0.12
N VAL A 128 4.68 8.31 0.20
CA VAL A 128 3.37 7.68 0.40
C VAL A 128 2.85 7.03 -0.87
N CYS A 129 3.00 7.68 -2.02
CA CYS A 129 2.60 7.09 -3.30
C CYS A 129 3.40 5.82 -3.62
N ALA A 130 4.71 5.85 -3.35
CA ALA A 130 5.58 4.70 -3.54
C ALA A 130 5.21 3.54 -2.60
N ALA A 131 5.05 3.81 -1.31
CA ALA A 131 4.65 2.82 -0.31
C ALA A 131 3.30 2.17 -0.64
N VAL A 132 2.28 2.97 -0.95
CA VAL A 132 0.95 2.48 -1.34
C VAL A 132 1.03 1.61 -2.58
N ARG A 133 1.76 2.04 -3.62
CA ARG A 133 1.92 1.26 -4.86
C ARG A 133 2.56 -0.11 -4.57
N GLN A 134 3.65 -0.14 -3.80
CA GLN A 134 4.34 -1.37 -3.46
C GLN A 134 3.47 -2.29 -2.60
N ALA A 135 2.83 -1.73 -1.57
CA ALA A 135 1.98 -2.49 -0.67
C ALA A 135 0.79 -3.13 -1.41
N VAL A 136 0.09 -2.37 -2.27
CA VAL A 136 -1.02 -2.89 -3.06
C VAL A 136 -0.54 -3.95 -4.06
N THR A 137 0.61 -3.74 -4.72
CA THR A 137 1.18 -4.72 -5.65
C THR A 137 1.46 -6.04 -4.94
N ARG A 138 2.07 -6.01 -3.76
CA ARG A 138 2.34 -7.21 -2.96
C ARG A 138 1.05 -7.86 -2.46
N HIS A 139 0.08 -7.06 -2.02
CA HIS A 139 -1.22 -7.53 -1.55
C HIS A 139 -2.00 -8.26 -2.64
N CYS A 140 -2.04 -7.72 -3.86
CA CYS A 140 -2.74 -8.34 -5.00
C CYS A 140 -2.01 -9.56 -5.58
N GLY A 141 -0.72 -9.74 -5.28
CA GLY A 141 0.10 -10.78 -5.88
C GLY A 141 0.47 -10.51 -7.34
N THR A 142 1.01 -11.52 -8.01
CA THR A 142 1.52 -11.41 -9.38
C THR A 142 0.87 -12.44 -10.29
N VAL A 143 0.71 -12.09 -11.58
CA VAL A 143 0.27 -13.03 -12.62
C VAL A 143 1.48 -13.41 -13.46
N ALA A 144 1.69 -14.71 -13.63
CA ALA A 144 2.72 -15.25 -14.49
C ALA A 144 2.10 -16.07 -15.63
N THR A 145 2.67 -15.96 -16.83
CA THR A 145 2.28 -16.81 -17.95
C THR A 145 2.99 -18.15 -17.81
N VAL A 146 2.22 -19.22 -17.76
CA VAL A 146 2.75 -20.58 -17.72
C VAL A 146 2.58 -21.22 -19.10
N TYR A 147 3.68 -21.62 -19.71
CA TYR A 147 3.67 -22.35 -20.98
C TYR A 147 3.52 -23.84 -20.67
N THR A 148 2.53 -24.47 -21.29
CA THR A 148 2.34 -25.94 -21.23
C THR A 148 2.71 -26.56 -22.56
N ALA A 149 2.84 -27.89 -22.61
CA ALA A 149 3.11 -28.61 -23.84
C ALA A 149 2.01 -28.48 -24.92
N VAL A 150 0.85 -27.94 -24.56
CA VAL A 150 -0.33 -27.68 -25.43
C VAL A 150 -0.49 -26.21 -25.80
N GLY A 151 0.42 -25.33 -25.40
CA GLY A 151 0.40 -23.89 -25.64
C GLY A 151 0.24 -23.06 -24.35
N PRO A 152 0.23 -21.71 -24.49
CA PRO A 152 -0.01 -20.81 -23.37
C PRO A 152 -1.42 -20.92 -22.84
#